data_990fe5ff0ce53b318b6cf52e8f217746
#
_entry.id   990fe5ff0ce53b318b6cf52e8f217746
#
_cell.length_a   1.000
_cell.length_b   1.000
_cell.length_c   1.000
_cell.angle_alpha   90.00
_cell.angle_beta   90.00
_cell.angle_gamma   90.00
#
_symmetry.space_group_name_H-M   'P 1'
#
loop_
_entity.id
_entity.type
_entity.pdbx_description
1 polymer ?
#
loop_
_entity_poly.entity_id
_entity_poly.type
_entity_poly.pdbx_seq_one_letter_code
_entity_poly.pdbx_strand_id
1 'polypeptide(L)'
;MVKVPAEARKLNREAWLRAAYALLRSKLLKEAPIHAAVSWSFPAKGGTSATRRRIGECHYKGASADGKVEGDRVLLISPTLRTEFELIETLLHEMIHAALPLGCGHRRQFSQLAARVGLEKPWTATHASKELAKRIKEEFLPKLPEWPGGFLQIHNTQKNRQLKAMCECGRILRGSLKTFGEGPIICGLCDGKFELDEN
;
A
#
# COMPACT_ATOMS: atom_id res chain seq x y z
N MET A 1 -17.60 3.77 36.24
CA MET A 1 -16.39 4.12 35.45
C MET A 1 -15.37 2.99 35.57
N VAL A 2 -15.16 2.22 34.53
CA VAL A 2 -14.15 1.15 34.53
C VAL A 2 -12.78 1.83 34.36
N LYS A 3 -11.91 1.74 35.36
CA LYS A 3 -10.52 2.20 35.25
C LYS A 3 -9.77 1.25 34.31
N VAL A 4 -9.46 1.73 33.10
CA VAL A 4 -8.56 1.01 32.18
C VAL A 4 -7.16 1.02 32.79
N PRO A 5 -6.51 -0.16 32.97
CA PRO A 5 -5.17 -0.25 33.53
C PRO A 5 -4.17 0.58 32.70
N ALA A 6 -3.12 1.13 33.35
CA ALA A 6 -2.10 1.96 32.67
C ALA A 6 -1.38 1.22 31.53
N GLU A 7 -1.25 -0.11 31.61
CA GLU A 7 -0.69 -0.97 30.55
C GLU A 7 -1.54 -1.04 29.28
N ALA A 8 -2.84 -0.76 29.36
CA ALA A 8 -3.74 -0.72 28.20
C ALA A 8 -3.60 0.57 27.35
N ARG A 9 -2.72 1.48 27.74
CA ARG A 9 -2.38 2.70 26.96
C ARG A 9 -1.16 2.51 26.05
N LYS A 10 -0.81 1.30 25.67
CA LYS A 10 0.14 1.14 24.56
C LYS A 10 -0.44 1.83 23.34
N LEU A 11 0.29 2.80 22.81
CA LEU A 11 -0.10 3.52 21.60
C LEU A 11 -0.42 2.48 20.52
N ASN A 12 -1.59 2.55 19.89
CA ASN A 12 -1.85 1.70 18.74
C ASN A 12 -1.08 2.22 17.50
N ARG A 13 -0.99 1.40 16.46
CA ARG A 13 -0.23 1.72 15.25
C ARG A 13 -0.69 2.99 14.55
N GLU A 14 -1.99 3.23 14.51
CA GLU A 14 -2.54 4.47 13.95
C GLU A 14 -2.22 5.70 14.80
N ALA A 15 -2.22 5.57 16.12
CA ALA A 15 -1.80 6.66 16.99
C ALA A 15 -0.30 7.00 16.80
N TRP A 16 0.55 5.99 16.60
CA TRP A 16 1.94 6.19 16.24
C TRP A 16 2.08 6.91 14.89
N LEU A 17 1.38 6.44 13.87
CA LEU A 17 1.38 7.07 12.54
C LEU A 17 0.87 8.51 12.57
N ARG A 18 -0.16 8.81 13.38
CA ARG A 18 -0.64 10.19 13.59
C ARG A 18 0.41 11.06 14.27
N ALA A 19 1.13 10.53 15.27
CA ALA A 19 2.23 11.25 15.91
C ALA A 19 3.37 11.53 14.91
N ALA A 20 3.74 10.54 14.11
CA ALA A 20 4.71 10.68 13.02
C ALA A 20 4.26 11.73 11.99
N TYR A 21 2.99 11.66 11.56
CA TYR A 21 2.39 12.66 10.64
C TYR A 21 2.52 14.08 11.19
N ALA A 22 2.12 14.29 12.43
CA ALA A 22 2.18 15.62 13.07
C ALA A 22 3.63 16.13 13.17
N LEU A 23 4.57 15.26 13.51
CA LEU A 23 6.00 15.60 13.57
C LEU A 23 6.55 15.97 12.20
N LEU A 24 6.35 15.14 11.17
CA LEU A 24 6.80 15.37 9.80
C LEU A 24 6.16 16.64 9.21
N ARG A 25 4.87 16.84 9.45
CA ARG A 25 4.17 18.05 9.04
C ARG A 25 4.84 19.29 9.63
N SER A 26 5.13 19.28 10.91
CA SER A 26 5.71 20.44 11.60
C SER A 26 7.14 20.75 11.15
N LYS A 27 7.92 19.75 10.76
CA LYS A 27 9.35 19.86 10.48
C LYS A 27 9.72 19.90 9.00
N LEU A 28 8.93 19.26 8.14
CA LEU A 28 9.26 19.10 6.72
C LEU A 28 8.18 19.61 5.76
N LEU A 29 6.89 19.40 6.08
CA LEU A 29 5.82 19.53 5.10
C LEU A 29 4.60 20.25 5.70
N LYS A 30 4.74 21.54 5.98
CA LYS A 30 3.67 22.39 6.56
C LYS A 30 2.42 22.49 5.68
N GLU A 31 2.58 22.25 4.39
CA GLU A 31 1.50 22.25 3.39
C GLU A 31 0.58 21.04 3.49
N ALA A 32 1.01 19.96 4.12
CA ALA A 32 0.14 18.81 4.36
C ALA A 32 -1.05 19.22 5.24
N PRO A 33 -2.26 18.70 4.99
CA PRO A 33 -3.46 19.07 5.75
C PRO A 33 -3.28 18.89 7.26
N ILE A 34 -3.90 19.76 8.05
CA ILE A 34 -3.87 19.62 9.52
C ILE A 34 -4.63 18.36 9.94
N HIS A 35 -5.75 18.10 9.30
CA HIS A 35 -6.63 16.97 9.56
C HIS A 35 -6.56 15.99 8.39
N ALA A 36 -5.66 15.02 8.49
CA ALA A 36 -5.64 13.84 7.62
C ALA A 36 -5.83 12.59 8.47
N ALA A 37 -6.70 11.69 8.03
CA ALA A 37 -6.79 10.37 8.63
C ALA A 37 -5.58 9.54 8.16
N VAL A 38 -4.91 8.86 9.08
CA VAL A 38 -3.80 7.96 8.76
C VAL A 38 -4.14 6.59 9.31
N SER A 39 -4.15 5.58 8.44
CA SER A 39 -4.50 4.21 8.80
C SER A 39 -3.39 3.23 8.44
N TRP A 40 -3.16 2.27 9.32
CA TRP A 40 -2.26 1.14 9.09
C TRP A 40 -3.04 0.01 8.43
N SER A 41 -3.17 0.10 7.11
CA SER A 41 -3.99 -0.79 6.31
C SER A 41 -3.42 -0.98 4.91
N PHE A 42 -3.86 -2.04 4.24
CA PHE A 42 -3.48 -2.25 2.84
C PHE A 42 -4.06 -1.16 1.94
N PRO A 43 -3.25 -0.64 1.00
CA PRO A 43 -3.77 0.13 -0.13
C PRO A 43 -4.91 -0.60 -0.84
N ALA A 44 -5.94 0.14 -1.23
CA ALA A 44 -7.15 -0.42 -1.82
C ALA A 44 -6.87 -1.18 -3.13
N LYS A 45 -5.87 -0.73 -3.89
CA LYS A 45 -5.48 -1.36 -5.15
C LYS A 45 -4.02 -1.82 -5.12
N GLY A 46 -3.80 -3.12 -5.28
CA GLY A 46 -2.45 -3.70 -5.37
C GLY A 46 -1.69 -3.82 -4.05
N GLY A 47 -2.32 -3.55 -2.90
CA GLY A 47 -1.68 -3.65 -1.58
C GLY A 47 -1.22 -5.06 -1.20
N THR A 48 -1.86 -6.10 -1.74
CA THR A 48 -1.51 -7.51 -1.53
C THR A 48 -0.81 -8.16 -2.73
N SER A 49 -0.44 -7.39 -3.75
CA SER A 49 0.22 -7.90 -4.95
C SER A 49 1.56 -8.56 -4.62
N ALA A 50 1.85 -9.68 -5.26
CA ALA A 50 3.11 -10.39 -5.09
C ALA A 50 4.31 -9.67 -5.78
N THR A 51 4.06 -8.94 -6.87
CA THR A 51 5.13 -8.38 -7.72
C THR A 51 5.25 -6.86 -7.66
N ARG A 52 4.16 -6.14 -7.82
CA ARG A 52 4.14 -4.66 -7.83
C ARG A 52 3.29 -4.15 -6.68
N ARG A 53 3.74 -4.43 -5.46
CA ARG A 53 2.99 -4.07 -4.26
C ARG A 53 2.98 -2.56 -4.05
N ARG A 54 1.78 -2.02 -3.91
CA ARG A 54 1.61 -0.66 -3.40
C ARG A 54 1.76 -0.67 -1.89
N ILE A 55 2.61 0.18 -1.35
CA ILE A 55 2.92 0.27 0.08
C ILE A 55 2.31 1.48 0.77
N GLY A 56 1.84 2.46 0.00
CA GLY A 56 1.10 3.61 0.48
C GLY A 56 0.02 4.03 -0.51
N GLU A 57 -0.98 4.75 -0.05
CA GLU A 57 -2.03 5.32 -0.89
C GLU A 57 -2.67 6.53 -0.21
N CYS A 58 -2.87 7.62 -0.96
CA CYS A 58 -3.59 8.80 -0.51
C CYS A 58 -4.95 8.89 -1.19
N HIS A 59 -6.02 8.90 -0.40
CA HIS A 59 -7.39 9.14 -0.86
C HIS A 59 -7.85 10.56 -0.54
N TYR A 60 -8.72 11.10 -1.39
CA TYR A 60 -9.29 12.42 -1.26
C TYR A 60 -10.76 12.35 -0.86
N LYS A 61 -11.28 13.40 -0.21
CA LYS A 61 -12.69 13.52 0.12
C LYS A 61 -13.56 13.22 -1.10
N GLY A 62 -14.55 12.36 -0.93
CA GLY A 62 -15.39 11.89 -2.04
C GLY A 62 -14.86 10.65 -2.76
N ALA A 63 -13.67 10.15 -2.40
CA ALA A 63 -13.16 8.87 -2.93
C ALA A 63 -13.83 7.65 -2.27
N SER A 64 -14.51 7.81 -1.13
CA SER A 64 -15.30 6.74 -0.53
C SER A 64 -16.74 6.75 -1.05
N ALA A 65 -17.34 5.56 -1.21
CA ALA A 65 -18.68 5.39 -1.78
C ALA A 65 -19.79 6.09 -0.97
N ASP A 66 -19.57 6.29 0.33
CA ASP A 66 -20.51 6.93 1.26
C ASP A 66 -20.22 8.41 1.52
N GLY A 67 -19.14 8.96 0.94
CA GLY A 67 -18.72 10.36 1.13
C GLY A 67 -18.28 10.71 2.56
N LYS A 68 -18.22 9.74 3.46
CA LYS A 68 -17.90 9.92 4.90
C LYS A 68 -16.43 9.62 5.18
N VAL A 69 -15.52 10.25 4.45
CA VAL A 69 -14.09 10.16 4.77
C VAL A 69 -13.81 11.07 5.95
N GLU A 70 -13.26 10.53 7.03
CA GLU A 70 -12.83 11.30 8.18
C GLU A 70 -11.65 12.20 7.76
N GLY A 71 -11.86 13.50 7.78
CA GLY A 71 -10.91 14.50 7.27
C GLY A 71 -10.95 14.67 5.75
N ASP A 72 -10.13 15.60 5.25
CA ASP A 72 -10.04 15.90 3.81
C ASP A 72 -9.19 14.91 3.02
N ARG A 73 -8.35 14.13 3.70
CA ARG A 73 -7.44 13.13 3.13
C ARG A 73 -7.36 11.90 4.00
N VAL A 74 -7.26 10.73 3.39
CA VAL A 74 -6.99 9.46 4.06
C VAL A 74 -5.71 8.86 3.49
N LEU A 75 -4.77 8.58 4.36
CA LEU A 75 -3.48 7.99 4.03
C LEU A 75 -3.46 6.54 4.53
N LEU A 76 -3.30 5.60 3.62
CA LEU A 76 -3.18 4.19 3.92
C LEU A 76 -1.70 3.81 3.87
N ILE A 77 -1.19 3.27 4.98
CA ILE A 77 0.21 2.84 5.11
C ILE A 77 0.22 1.33 5.30
N SER A 78 0.90 0.64 4.38
CA SER A 78 0.87 -0.81 4.31
C SER A 78 1.43 -1.49 5.56
N PRO A 79 0.74 -2.50 6.09
CA PRO A 79 1.22 -3.29 7.21
C PRO A 79 2.38 -4.23 6.85
N THR A 80 2.85 -4.26 5.61
CA THR A 80 3.98 -5.08 5.15
C THR A 80 5.33 -4.38 5.23
N LEU A 81 5.37 -3.10 5.56
CA LEU A 81 6.61 -2.37 5.81
C LEU A 81 7.28 -2.92 7.08
N ARG A 82 8.60 -3.07 7.03
CA ARG A 82 9.32 -3.89 8.04
C ARG A 82 10.04 -3.07 9.11
N THR A 83 10.16 -1.76 8.91
CA THR A 83 10.86 -0.86 9.82
C THR A 83 10.12 0.45 10.00
N GLU A 84 10.32 1.11 11.14
CA GLU A 84 9.80 2.46 11.38
C GLU A 84 10.35 3.47 10.35
N PHE A 85 11.55 3.22 9.86
CA PHE A 85 12.16 4.03 8.81
C PHE A 85 11.34 3.96 7.51
N GLU A 86 10.99 2.76 7.05
CA GLU A 86 10.14 2.57 5.87
C GLU A 86 8.73 3.18 6.07
N LEU A 87 8.18 3.11 7.29
CA LEU A 87 6.92 3.75 7.64
C LEU A 87 7.00 5.26 7.46
N ILE A 88 8.08 5.90 7.94
CA ILE A 88 8.30 7.35 7.82
C ILE A 88 8.47 7.75 6.36
N GLU A 89 9.28 7.04 5.58
CA GLU A 89 9.47 7.32 4.15
C GLU A 89 8.15 7.24 3.38
N THR A 90 7.40 6.15 3.57
CA THR A 90 6.11 5.95 2.91
C THR A 90 5.09 7.00 3.35
N LEU A 91 5.02 7.28 4.66
CA LEU A 91 4.13 8.30 5.19
C LEU A 91 4.44 9.68 4.58
N LEU A 92 5.72 10.06 4.49
CA LEU A 92 6.14 11.33 3.90
C LEU A 92 5.76 11.41 2.42
N HIS A 93 5.88 10.32 1.66
CA HIS A 93 5.44 10.22 0.27
C HIS A 93 3.93 10.48 0.14
N GLU A 94 3.12 9.81 0.94
CA GLU A 94 1.65 9.99 0.91
C GLU A 94 1.22 11.36 1.42
N MET A 95 1.97 11.96 2.37
CA MET A 95 1.76 13.32 2.82
C MET A 95 1.98 14.35 1.70
N ILE A 96 2.92 14.11 0.79
CA ILE A 96 3.12 14.97 -0.40
C ILE A 96 1.90 14.89 -1.31
N HIS A 97 1.36 13.69 -1.55
CA HIS A 97 0.09 13.56 -2.27
C HIS A 97 -1.03 14.33 -1.58
N ALA A 98 -1.14 14.21 -0.27
CA ALA A 98 -2.16 14.92 0.50
C ALA A 98 -2.04 16.44 0.44
N ALA A 99 -0.82 16.99 0.29
CA ALA A 99 -0.55 18.42 0.16
C ALA A 99 -0.89 18.97 -1.24
N LEU A 100 -1.09 18.11 -2.24
CA LEU A 100 -1.28 18.49 -3.63
C LEU A 100 -2.73 18.28 -4.09
N PRO A 101 -3.17 18.94 -5.17
CA PRO A 101 -4.48 18.69 -5.76
C PRO A 101 -4.66 17.26 -6.27
N LEU A 102 -5.91 16.78 -6.24
CA LEU A 102 -6.27 15.48 -6.85
C LEU A 102 -5.84 15.45 -8.34
N GLY A 103 -5.28 14.33 -8.77
CA GLY A 103 -4.82 14.12 -10.15
C GLY A 103 -3.41 14.65 -10.44
N CYS A 104 -2.74 15.26 -9.46
CA CYS A 104 -1.36 15.71 -9.63
C CYS A 104 -0.40 14.55 -9.96
N GLY A 105 -0.62 13.36 -9.35
CA GLY A 105 0.25 12.20 -9.50
C GLY A 105 1.70 12.53 -9.11
N HIS A 106 2.67 11.86 -9.76
CA HIS A 106 4.10 12.06 -9.50
C HIS A 106 4.76 13.06 -10.48
N ARG A 107 3.98 14.03 -10.98
CA ARG A 107 4.45 15.03 -11.96
C ARG A 107 5.29 16.13 -11.28
N ARG A 108 5.50 17.24 -12.00
CA ARG A 108 6.40 18.33 -11.59
C ARG A 108 6.16 18.85 -10.16
N GLN A 109 4.90 19.08 -9.78
CA GLN A 109 4.61 19.59 -8.43
C GLN A 109 4.99 18.59 -7.34
N PHE A 110 4.69 17.31 -7.54
CA PHE A 110 5.10 16.25 -6.64
C PHE A 110 6.63 16.16 -6.55
N SER A 111 7.31 16.08 -7.69
CA SER A 111 8.78 15.94 -7.73
C SER A 111 9.51 17.10 -7.08
N GLN A 112 9.02 18.34 -7.25
CA GLN A 112 9.59 19.52 -6.60
C GLN A 112 9.42 19.46 -5.09
N LEU A 113 8.24 19.07 -4.62
CA LEU A 113 7.96 18.97 -3.20
C LEU A 113 8.72 17.82 -2.55
N ALA A 114 8.77 16.66 -3.23
CA ALA A 114 9.55 15.49 -2.79
C ALA A 114 11.04 15.82 -2.67
N ALA A 115 11.63 16.44 -3.67
CA ALA A 115 13.03 16.86 -3.62
C ALA A 115 13.30 17.87 -2.48
N ARG A 116 12.38 18.82 -2.28
CA ARG A 116 12.51 19.82 -1.21
C ARG A 116 12.54 19.20 0.19
N VAL A 117 11.75 18.14 0.42
CA VAL A 117 11.75 17.45 1.72
C VAL A 117 12.85 16.40 1.85
N GLY A 118 13.64 16.19 0.79
CA GLY A 118 14.78 15.28 0.78
C GLY A 118 14.45 13.86 0.30
N LEU A 119 13.34 13.66 -0.41
CA LEU A 119 13.06 12.41 -1.12
C LEU A 119 13.69 12.42 -2.51
N GLU A 120 14.20 11.28 -2.94
CA GLU A 120 14.87 11.06 -4.23
C GLU A 120 14.07 10.13 -5.14
N LYS A 121 14.43 10.15 -6.44
CA LYS A 121 13.87 9.27 -7.48
C LYS A 121 14.07 7.78 -7.19
N PRO A 122 13.22 6.93 -7.80
CA PRO A 122 12.13 7.25 -8.75
C PRO A 122 10.89 7.81 -8.04
N TRP A 123 10.23 8.82 -8.62
CA TRP A 123 9.14 9.55 -7.96
C TRP A 123 7.92 8.70 -7.62
N THR A 124 7.75 7.56 -8.30
CA THR A 124 6.68 6.58 -8.00
C THR A 124 7.05 5.60 -6.88
N ALA A 125 8.32 5.60 -6.44
CA ALA A 125 8.86 4.76 -5.37
C ALA A 125 10.07 5.49 -4.75
N THR A 126 9.80 6.64 -4.11
CA THR A 126 10.83 7.53 -3.57
C THR A 126 11.60 6.89 -2.42
N HIS A 127 12.85 7.33 -2.28
CA HIS A 127 13.74 6.99 -1.18
C HIS A 127 14.22 8.25 -0.48
N ALA A 128 14.55 8.15 0.80
CA ALA A 128 15.17 9.25 1.53
C ALA A 128 16.60 9.50 1.02
N SER A 129 16.95 10.76 0.77
CA SER A 129 18.36 11.17 0.59
C SER A 129 19.18 10.81 1.84
N LYS A 130 20.50 10.84 1.70
CA LYS A 130 21.40 10.58 2.85
C LYS A 130 21.12 11.53 4.02
N GLU A 131 20.86 12.79 3.73
CA GLU A 131 20.54 13.84 4.70
C GLU A 131 19.20 13.58 5.38
N LEU A 132 18.17 13.27 4.60
CA LEU A 132 16.86 12.94 5.16
C LEU A 132 16.91 11.65 5.96
N ALA A 133 17.61 10.63 5.49
CA ALA A 133 17.77 9.35 6.19
C ALA A 133 18.48 9.56 7.56
N LYS A 134 19.49 10.42 7.60
CA LYS A 134 20.14 10.81 8.85
C LYS A 134 19.16 11.50 9.80
N ARG A 135 18.40 12.47 9.30
CA ARG A 135 17.39 13.18 10.09
C ARG A 135 16.28 12.25 10.60
N ILE A 136 15.81 11.32 9.78
CA ILE A 136 14.82 10.33 10.23
C ILE A 136 15.35 9.57 11.44
N LYS A 137 16.58 9.04 11.35
CA LYS A 137 17.18 8.22 12.41
C LYS A 137 17.56 9.02 13.68
N GLU A 138 18.10 10.21 13.51
CA GLU A 138 18.67 10.97 14.62
C GLU A 138 17.71 12.02 15.21
N GLU A 139 16.80 12.57 14.41
CA GLU A 139 15.91 13.65 14.85
C GLU A 139 14.45 13.23 15.01
N PHE A 140 13.91 12.33 14.15
CA PHE A 140 12.48 12.05 14.13
C PHE A 140 12.13 10.79 14.91
N LEU A 141 12.76 9.66 14.62
CA LEU A 141 12.48 8.41 15.33
C LEU A 141 12.68 8.52 16.85
N PRO A 142 13.74 9.19 17.39
CA PRO A 142 13.89 9.34 18.84
C PRO A 142 12.81 10.18 19.52
N LYS A 143 12.01 10.97 18.75
CA LYS A 143 10.90 11.77 19.27
C LYS A 143 9.57 11.06 19.22
N LEU A 144 9.52 9.91 18.57
CA LEU A 144 8.33 9.08 18.50
C LEU A 144 8.38 8.02 19.62
N PRO A 145 7.23 7.60 20.12
CA PRO A 145 7.18 6.46 21.01
C PRO A 145 7.66 5.21 20.29
N GLU A 146 8.00 4.17 21.03
CA GLU A 146 8.33 2.86 20.46
C GLU A 146 7.18 2.34 19.59
N TRP A 147 7.53 1.74 18.45
CA TRP A 147 6.55 1.15 17.54
C TRP A 147 5.80 0.01 18.23
N PRO A 148 4.45 0.03 18.25
CA PRO A 148 3.66 -0.88 19.09
C PRO A 148 3.52 -2.30 18.52
N GLY A 149 4.40 -2.74 17.65
CA GLY A 149 4.44 -4.14 17.29
C GLY A 149 4.50 -4.49 15.81
N GLY A 150 4.54 -5.78 15.56
CA GLY A 150 4.98 -6.47 14.37
C GLY A 150 4.38 -6.05 13.02
N PHE A 151 5.03 -6.52 11.98
CA PHE A 151 4.70 -6.30 10.58
C PHE A 151 4.05 -7.54 10.00
N LEU A 152 3.12 -7.36 9.05
CA LEU A 152 2.45 -8.49 8.42
C LEU A 152 3.32 -9.10 7.31
N GLN A 153 3.45 -10.42 7.34
CA GLN A 153 3.96 -11.18 6.21
C GLN A 153 2.80 -11.58 5.31
N ILE A 154 2.88 -11.22 4.03
CA ILE A 154 1.96 -11.75 3.05
C ILE A 154 2.50 -13.10 2.61
N HIS A 155 1.83 -14.16 3.01
CA HIS A 155 2.07 -15.47 2.42
C HIS A 155 1.59 -15.46 0.98
N ASN A 156 2.37 -16.06 0.08
CA ASN A 156 2.00 -16.17 -1.33
C ASN A 156 0.58 -16.72 -1.43
N THR A 157 -0.30 -15.92 -2.00
CA THR A 157 -1.65 -16.34 -2.33
C THR A 157 -1.58 -17.58 -3.21
N GLN A 158 -2.52 -18.48 -3.01
CA GLN A 158 -2.69 -19.68 -3.81
C GLN A 158 -2.39 -19.40 -5.27
N LYS A 159 -1.38 -20.10 -5.81
CA LYS A 159 -1.20 -20.17 -7.26
C LYS A 159 -2.53 -20.65 -7.84
N ASN A 160 -3.01 -19.97 -8.86
CA ASN A 160 -4.24 -20.35 -9.54
C ASN A 160 -4.12 -21.82 -9.95
N ARG A 161 -4.85 -22.72 -9.29
CA ARG A 161 -4.80 -24.16 -9.52
C ARG A 161 -5.51 -24.58 -10.80
N GLN A 162 -6.09 -23.62 -11.51
CA GLN A 162 -6.76 -23.89 -12.76
C GLN A 162 -5.74 -24.05 -13.88
N LEU A 163 -5.71 -25.24 -14.44
CA LEU A 163 -4.97 -25.53 -15.65
C LEU A 163 -5.65 -24.83 -16.83
N LYS A 164 -4.86 -24.43 -17.80
CA LYS A 164 -5.30 -23.87 -19.07
C LYS A 164 -5.26 -24.98 -20.14
N ALA A 165 -6.35 -25.18 -20.82
CA ALA A 165 -6.39 -26.04 -22.00
C ALA A 165 -6.85 -25.22 -23.21
N MET A 166 -6.33 -25.54 -24.38
CA MET A 166 -6.66 -24.88 -25.63
C MET A 166 -7.19 -25.90 -26.64
N CYS A 167 -8.15 -25.46 -27.42
CA CYS A 167 -8.62 -26.18 -28.59
C CYS A 167 -7.93 -25.64 -29.84
N GLU A 168 -7.76 -26.45 -30.89
CA GLU A 168 -7.20 -26.03 -32.17
C GLU A 168 -7.88 -24.79 -32.79
N CYS A 169 -9.19 -24.61 -32.54
CA CYS A 169 -9.91 -23.40 -32.95
C CYS A 169 -9.59 -22.14 -32.12
N GLY A 170 -8.65 -22.21 -31.16
CA GLY A 170 -8.19 -21.10 -30.33
C GLY A 170 -9.03 -20.83 -29.08
N ARG A 171 -10.09 -21.60 -28.81
CA ARG A 171 -10.86 -21.45 -27.56
C ARG A 171 -10.05 -21.93 -26.36
N ILE A 172 -10.20 -21.21 -25.26
CA ILE A 172 -9.52 -21.50 -23.99
C ILE A 172 -10.53 -21.98 -22.98
N LEU A 173 -10.20 -23.08 -22.30
CA LEU A 173 -10.91 -23.61 -21.15
C LEU A 173 -9.96 -23.59 -19.93
N ARG A 174 -10.50 -23.22 -18.76
CA ARG A 174 -9.78 -23.31 -17.49
C ARG A 174 -10.50 -24.25 -16.54
N GLY A 175 -9.76 -25.19 -15.99
CA GLY A 175 -10.32 -26.20 -15.11
C GLY A 175 -9.31 -26.74 -14.10
N SER A 176 -9.78 -27.58 -13.17
CA SER A 176 -8.92 -28.28 -12.23
C SER A 176 -8.26 -29.49 -12.88
N LEU A 177 -7.18 -30.00 -12.26
CA LEU A 177 -6.57 -31.28 -12.68
C LEU A 177 -7.60 -32.42 -12.73
N LYS A 178 -8.52 -32.43 -11.78
CA LYS A 178 -9.62 -33.42 -11.72
C LYS A 178 -10.50 -33.31 -12.97
N THR A 179 -10.91 -32.11 -13.34
CA THR A 179 -11.77 -31.85 -14.52
C THR A 179 -11.16 -32.40 -15.82
N PHE A 180 -9.87 -32.19 -16.02
CA PHE A 180 -9.15 -32.69 -17.21
C PHE A 180 -8.77 -34.17 -17.10
N GLY A 181 -8.73 -34.75 -15.89
CA GLY A 181 -8.44 -36.15 -15.66
C GLY A 181 -9.66 -37.09 -15.81
N GLU A 182 -10.87 -36.55 -15.82
CA GLU A 182 -12.12 -37.34 -15.95
C GLU A 182 -12.42 -37.79 -17.39
N GLY A 183 -11.68 -37.27 -18.38
CA GLY A 183 -11.81 -37.65 -19.78
C GLY A 183 -11.61 -36.49 -20.75
N PRO A 184 -11.62 -36.74 -22.07
CA PRO A 184 -11.44 -35.71 -23.07
C PRO A 184 -12.61 -34.72 -23.07
N ILE A 185 -12.30 -33.42 -23.04
CA ILE A 185 -13.28 -32.36 -23.15
C ILE A 185 -13.36 -31.91 -24.61
N ILE A 186 -14.54 -31.98 -25.19
CA ILE A 186 -14.78 -31.63 -26.59
C ILE A 186 -15.26 -30.20 -26.75
N CYS A 187 -14.75 -29.50 -27.72
CA CYS A 187 -15.16 -28.15 -28.06
C CYS A 187 -16.47 -28.14 -28.82
N GLY A 188 -17.53 -27.61 -28.24
CA GLY A 188 -18.84 -27.52 -28.91
C GLY A 188 -18.91 -26.54 -30.10
N LEU A 189 -17.75 -25.98 -30.56
CA LEU A 189 -17.71 -25.13 -31.74
C LEU A 189 -17.11 -25.84 -32.96
N CYS A 190 -16.10 -26.72 -32.76
CA CYS A 190 -15.34 -27.34 -33.83
C CYS A 190 -15.14 -28.85 -33.63
N ASP A 191 -15.77 -29.43 -32.61
CA ASP A 191 -15.67 -30.84 -32.22
C ASP A 191 -14.23 -31.30 -31.90
N GLY A 192 -13.23 -30.39 -31.85
CA GLY A 192 -11.87 -30.65 -31.45
C GLY A 192 -11.74 -30.86 -29.96
N LYS A 193 -10.64 -31.50 -29.52
CA LYS A 193 -10.33 -31.71 -28.11
C LYS A 193 -9.65 -30.48 -27.50
N PHE A 194 -9.89 -30.24 -26.21
CA PHE A 194 -9.07 -29.31 -25.44
C PHE A 194 -7.83 -30.02 -24.93
N GLU A 195 -6.67 -29.51 -25.28
CA GLU A 195 -5.37 -29.99 -24.83
C GLU A 195 -4.77 -29.07 -23.79
N LEU A 196 -4.14 -29.66 -22.75
CA LEU A 196 -3.50 -28.87 -21.69
C LEU A 196 -2.27 -28.12 -22.25
N ASP A 197 -2.18 -26.84 -21.88
CA ASP A 197 -1.02 -26.01 -22.17
C ASP A 197 0.14 -26.44 -21.23
N GLU A 198 1.22 -26.99 -21.77
CA GLU A 198 2.38 -27.51 -21.03
C GLU A 198 3.32 -26.41 -20.47
N ASN A 199 2.88 -25.12 -20.42
CA ASN A 199 3.68 -24.01 -19.88
C ASN A 199 3.38 -23.68 -18.43
#